data_12d0416df4925d68b87e543af9710afb
#
_entry.id   12d0416df4925d68b87e543af9710afb
#
_cell.length_a   1.000
_cell.length_b   1.000
_cell.length_c   1.000
_cell.angle_alpha   90.00
_cell.angle_beta   90.00
_cell.angle_gamma   90.00
#
_symmetry.space_group_name_H-M   'P 1'
#
loop_
_entity.id
_entity.type
_entity.pdbx_description
1 polymer ?
#
loop_
_entity_poly.entity_id
_entity_poly.type
_entity_poly.pdbx_seq_one_letter_code
_entity_poly.pdbx_strand_id
1 'polypeptide(L)'
;APAADAVAEAARLLAAAERPAILAGGGSRGAAAELRALAESLGAPVVTTLNAKGVLDESHPLAVGSCLRLAAGRRVAQEADVLVVVGSKLGEAELWVSRLEATGTVIRIDLLESQIQKNQRADVALVGDAAVALGALGAAVASALTADAARAARAADLVRETRAAVRAESAGLSAVNTELAEAIAAALPADAIVATDSSQIAYWGLLNTLTVAEANSTPYMATYATLGYGLPAALGSRIAAPHRPSFVVTGDGALMFSMNEFITVIEQREDVTVIVVDNGGYAEIKQNELDAGIAPVGVDLVQPDWAAVATAFGGAGCRVANASELAAAVTAAGAAGGLQLIHIDQATFDAALPIKAATTADITAGA
;
A
#
# COMPACT_ATOMS: atom_id res chain seq x y z
N ALA A 1 29.04 0.22 -2.56
CA ALA A 1 28.86 1.66 -2.34
C ALA A 1 28.89 2.38 -3.68
N PRO A 2 28.05 3.42 -3.89
CA PRO A 2 28.10 4.22 -5.10
C PRO A 2 29.41 5.01 -5.22
N ALA A 3 29.70 5.55 -6.42
CA ALA A 3 30.85 6.39 -6.66
C ALA A 3 30.78 7.71 -5.85
N ALA A 4 31.89 8.12 -5.25
CA ALA A 4 31.90 9.27 -4.33
C ALA A 4 31.57 10.60 -5.02
N ASP A 5 32.00 10.79 -6.27
CA ASP A 5 31.69 11.95 -7.10
C ASP A 5 30.19 12.03 -7.46
N ALA A 6 29.55 10.89 -7.74
CA ALA A 6 28.11 10.83 -7.97
C ALA A 6 27.32 11.17 -6.70
N VAL A 7 27.78 10.70 -5.52
CA VAL A 7 27.16 11.07 -4.24
C VAL A 7 27.30 12.58 -3.98
N ALA A 8 28.47 13.15 -4.23
CA ALA A 8 28.70 14.59 -4.03
C ALA A 8 27.82 15.44 -4.97
N GLU A 9 27.67 15.03 -6.23
CA GLU A 9 26.80 15.73 -7.19
C GLU A 9 25.31 15.60 -6.79
N ALA A 10 24.85 14.42 -6.40
CA ALA A 10 23.50 14.20 -5.90
C ALA A 10 23.20 15.08 -4.68
N ALA A 11 24.13 15.15 -3.72
CA ALA A 11 23.99 15.98 -2.53
C ALA A 11 23.93 17.48 -2.87
N ARG A 12 24.76 17.94 -3.81
CA ARG A 12 24.73 19.33 -4.28
C ARG A 12 23.38 19.70 -4.90
N LEU A 13 22.82 18.81 -5.74
CA LEU A 13 21.50 19.00 -6.37
C LEU A 13 20.40 19.06 -5.32
N LEU A 14 20.40 18.15 -4.36
CA LEU A 14 19.39 18.10 -3.29
C LEU A 14 19.49 19.28 -2.34
N ALA A 15 20.71 19.78 -2.06
CA ALA A 15 20.90 20.97 -1.24
C ALA A 15 20.30 22.23 -1.89
N ALA A 16 20.32 22.30 -3.22
CA ALA A 16 19.78 23.41 -4.00
C ALA A 16 18.28 23.24 -4.33
N ALA A 17 17.69 22.09 -4.08
CA ALA A 17 16.30 21.80 -4.43
C ALA A 17 15.31 22.62 -3.60
N GLU A 18 14.28 23.15 -4.24
CA GLU A 18 13.16 23.85 -3.59
C GLU A 18 12.00 22.89 -3.28
N ARG A 19 11.80 21.88 -4.14
CA ARG A 19 10.71 20.88 -4.05
C ARG A 19 11.26 19.46 -4.24
N PRO A 20 12.17 19.00 -3.36
CA PRO A 20 12.66 17.64 -3.45
C PRO A 20 11.55 16.64 -3.13
N ALA A 21 11.58 15.46 -3.76
CA ALA A 21 10.73 14.34 -3.42
C ALA A 21 11.49 13.02 -3.48
N ILE A 22 11.00 12.00 -2.75
CA ILE A 22 11.55 10.66 -2.77
C ILE A 22 10.47 9.69 -3.26
N LEU A 23 10.81 8.86 -4.26
CA LEU A 23 10.02 7.74 -4.69
C LEU A 23 10.72 6.44 -4.24
N ALA A 24 10.14 5.77 -3.26
CA ALA A 24 10.71 4.55 -2.69
C ALA A 24 10.08 3.30 -3.33
N GLY A 25 10.91 2.42 -3.87
CA GLY A 25 10.54 1.11 -4.40
C GLY A 25 10.89 -0.04 -3.48
N GLY A 26 10.51 -1.26 -3.86
CA GLY A 26 10.73 -2.48 -3.05
C GLY A 26 12.19 -2.72 -2.66
N GLY A 27 13.16 -2.21 -3.41
CA GLY A 27 14.58 -2.27 -3.06
C GLY A 27 14.99 -1.39 -1.87
N SER A 28 14.12 -0.51 -1.40
CA SER A 28 14.37 0.34 -0.22
C SER A 28 13.93 -0.29 1.11
N ARG A 29 13.28 -1.46 1.10
CA ARG A 29 12.71 -2.08 2.33
C ARG A 29 13.73 -2.30 3.44
N GLY A 30 14.99 -2.58 3.09
CA GLY A 30 16.08 -2.75 4.05
C GLY A 30 16.78 -1.43 4.45
N ALA A 31 16.29 -0.27 3.99
CA ALA A 31 16.90 1.04 4.18
C ALA A 31 15.92 2.07 4.77
N ALA A 32 14.96 1.62 5.57
CA ALA A 32 13.89 2.45 6.11
C ALA A 32 14.42 3.60 7.00
N ALA A 33 15.44 3.33 7.81
CA ALA A 33 16.03 4.33 8.71
C ALA A 33 16.77 5.43 7.92
N GLU A 34 17.57 5.06 6.94
CA GLU A 34 18.33 5.98 6.10
C GLU A 34 17.40 6.80 5.20
N LEU A 35 16.35 6.15 4.67
CA LEU A 35 15.33 6.83 3.87
C LEU A 35 14.59 7.88 4.69
N ARG A 36 14.16 7.52 5.90
CA ARG A 36 13.51 8.43 6.83
C ARG A 36 14.41 9.62 7.16
N ALA A 37 15.66 9.36 7.54
CA ALA A 37 16.62 10.41 7.89
C ALA A 37 16.85 11.39 6.72
N LEU A 38 16.96 10.87 5.49
CA LEU A 38 17.09 11.70 4.30
C LEU A 38 15.84 12.53 4.04
N ALA A 39 14.64 11.91 4.12
CA ALA A 39 13.37 12.60 3.93
C ALA A 39 13.18 13.75 4.95
N GLU A 40 13.46 13.49 6.22
CA GLU A 40 13.38 14.49 7.30
C GLU A 40 14.38 15.63 7.10
N SER A 41 15.63 15.33 6.74
CA SER A 41 16.67 16.36 6.52
C SER A 41 16.35 17.26 5.34
N LEU A 42 15.75 16.70 4.29
CA LEU A 42 15.36 17.43 3.08
C LEU A 42 13.99 18.13 3.22
N GLY A 43 13.15 17.72 4.20
CA GLY A 43 11.74 18.06 4.18
C GLY A 43 11.07 17.56 2.89
N ALA A 44 11.38 16.33 2.47
CA ALA A 44 10.94 15.76 1.19
C ALA A 44 9.76 14.80 1.38
N PRO A 45 8.64 14.98 0.68
CA PRO A 45 7.57 13.98 0.62
C PRO A 45 8.09 12.65 0.08
N VAL A 46 7.58 11.54 0.65
CA VAL A 46 7.91 10.19 0.23
C VAL A 46 6.67 9.53 -0.35
N VAL A 47 6.70 9.23 -1.65
CA VAL A 47 5.70 8.37 -2.29
C VAL A 47 6.31 6.98 -2.49
N THR A 48 5.52 5.94 -2.25
CA THR A 48 6.02 4.56 -2.32
C THR A 48 5.35 3.79 -3.46
N THR A 49 6.07 2.80 -3.99
CA THR A 49 5.44 1.74 -4.76
C THR A 49 4.70 0.78 -3.81
N LEU A 50 3.81 -0.07 -4.33
CA LEU A 50 3.13 -1.09 -3.52
C LEU A 50 4.13 -2.02 -2.81
N ASN A 51 5.23 -2.37 -3.46
CA ASN A 51 6.29 -3.19 -2.87
C ASN A 51 7.12 -2.50 -1.79
N ALA A 52 6.98 -1.19 -1.64
CA ALA A 52 7.65 -0.38 -0.60
C ALA A 52 6.67 0.17 0.44
N LYS A 53 5.40 -0.25 0.41
CA LYS A 53 4.39 0.20 1.37
C LYS A 53 4.88 -0.02 2.80
N GLY A 54 4.84 1.06 3.61
CA GLY A 54 5.33 1.04 4.99
C GLY A 54 6.84 1.19 5.17
N VAL A 55 7.64 1.40 4.12
CA VAL A 55 9.09 1.69 4.28
C VAL A 55 9.33 2.98 5.04
N LEU A 56 8.46 3.94 4.92
CA LEU A 56 8.26 5.04 5.84
C LEU A 56 6.90 4.81 6.48
N ASP A 57 6.83 4.88 7.80
CA ASP A 57 5.56 4.83 8.53
C ASP A 57 4.55 5.77 7.85
N GLU A 58 3.43 5.22 7.39
CA GLU A 58 2.45 5.99 6.63
C GLU A 58 1.66 6.99 7.50
N SER A 59 1.84 6.98 8.84
CA SER A 59 1.39 8.06 9.73
C SER A 59 2.34 9.27 9.74
N HIS A 60 3.57 9.10 9.23
CA HIS A 60 4.57 10.17 9.21
C HIS A 60 4.10 11.35 8.34
N PRO A 61 4.33 12.62 8.76
CA PRO A 61 3.88 13.82 8.03
C PRO A 61 4.39 13.93 6.59
N LEU A 62 5.52 13.30 6.27
CA LEU A 62 6.11 13.29 4.92
C LEU A 62 5.70 12.06 4.09
N ALA A 63 4.95 11.10 4.64
CA ALA A 63 4.54 9.91 3.90
C ALA A 63 3.30 10.17 3.03
N VAL A 64 3.44 10.12 1.73
CA VAL A 64 2.32 10.19 0.78
C VAL A 64 1.56 8.88 0.71
N GLY A 65 2.26 7.76 0.85
CA GLY A 65 1.71 6.40 0.74
C GLY A 65 1.91 5.77 -0.64
N SER A 66 1.29 4.59 -0.84
CA SER A 66 1.47 3.76 -2.04
C SER A 66 0.40 4.04 -3.09
N CYS A 67 0.40 5.25 -3.64
CA CYS A 67 -0.67 5.76 -4.51
C CYS A 67 -0.20 6.16 -5.92
N LEU A 68 0.92 5.62 -6.40
CA LEU A 68 1.47 5.96 -7.73
C LEU A 68 0.54 5.62 -8.91
N ARG A 69 -0.43 4.73 -8.72
CA ARG A 69 -1.47 4.43 -9.71
C ARG A 69 -2.41 5.61 -9.97
N LEU A 70 -2.63 6.43 -8.95
CA LEU A 70 -3.50 7.59 -9.01
C LEU A 70 -2.72 8.83 -9.45
N ALA A 71 -3.34 9.67 -10.26
CA ALA A 71 -2.70 10.85 -10.81
C ALA A 71 -2.26 11.82 -9.71
N ALA A 72 -3.08 11.98 -8.67
CA ALA A 72 -2.76 12.82 -7.51
C ALA A 72 -1.47 12.38 -6.81
N GLY A 73 -1.28 11.06 -6.62
CA GLY A 73 -0.08 10.52 -6.00
C GLY A 73 1.16 10.63 -6.89
N ARG A 74 1.03 10.34 -8.20
CA ARG A 74 2.13 10.47 -9.16
C ARG A 74 2.66 11.89 -9.28
N ARG A 75 1.77 12.88 -9.18
CA ARG A 75 2.12 14.30 -9.33
C ARG A 75 3.24 14.74 -8.39
N VAL A 76 3.30 14.20 -7.18
CA VAL A 76 4.38 14.51 -6.21
C VAL A 76 5.76 14.17 -6.78
N ALA A 77 5.89 13.01 -7.45
CA ALA A 77 7.14 12.62 -8.08
C ALA A 77 7.38 13.32 -9.42
N GLN A 78 6.32 13.62 -10.19
CA GLN A 78 6.42 14.27 -11.50
C GLN A 78 6.83 15.73 -11.41
N GLU A 79 6.34 16.45 -10.39
CA GLU A 79 6.53 17.91 -10.23
C GLU A 79 7.70 18.26 -9.31
N ALA A 80 8.41 17.27 -8.75
CA ALA A 80 9.63 17.50 -7.99
C ALA A 80 10.70 18.16 -8.87
N ASP A 81 11.41 19.17 -8.36
CA ASP A 81 12.57 19.75 -9.04
C ASP A 81 13.80 18.84 -8.94
N VAL A 82 13.91 18.07 -7.84
CA VAL A 82 14.85 16.96 -7.69
C VAL A 82 14.11 15.74 -7.14
N LEU A 83 14.04 14.67 -7.92
CA LEU A 83 13.41 13.41 -7.55
C LEU A 83 14.49 12.36 -7.23
N VAL A 84 14.45 11.78 -6.02
CA VAL A 84 15.27 10.60 -5.68
C VAL A 84 14.42 9.34 -5.85
N VAL A 85 14.80 8.46 -6.77
CA VAL A 85 14.14 7.15 -6.96
C VAL A 85 15.01 6.07 -6.36
N VAL A 86 14.48 5.34 -5.38
CA VAL A 86 15.22 4.33 -4.62
C VAL A 86 14.67 2.94 -4.89
N GLY A 87 15.46 2.07 -5.52
CA GLY A 87 15.16 0.65 -5.68
C GLY A 87 13.83 0.34 -6.37
N SER A 88 13.51 1.06 -7.45
CA SER A 88 12.28 0.85 -8.23
C SER A 88 12.57 0.71 -9.72
N LYS A 89 11.90 -0.25 -10.35
CA LYS A 89 11.88 -0.41 -11.81
C LYS A 89 11.01 0.64 -12.51
N LEU A 90 10.12 1.33 -11.77
CA LEU A 90 9.11 2.25 -12.31
C LEU A 90 8.30 1.60 -13.46
N GLY A 91 7.85 0.37 -13.24
CA GLY A 91 7.11 -0.40 -14.22
C GLY A 91 5.65 0.04 -14.32
N GLU A 92 5.00 -0.28 -15.44
CA GLU A 92 3.60 0.04 -15.70
C GLU A 92 2.65 -0.54 -14.63
N ALA A 93 2.94 -1.75 -14.13
CA ALA A 93 2.17 -2.37 -13.04
C ALA A 93 2.09 -1.53 -11.75
N GLU A 94 3.10 -0.68 -11.51
CA GLU A 94 3.13 0.22 -10.35
C GLU A 94 2.51 1.59 -10.66
N LEU A 95 2.64 2.06 -11.90
CA LEU A 95 2.26 3.41 -12.28
C LEU A 95 0.88 3.49 -12.94
N TRP A 96 0.42 2.41 -13.56
CA TRP A 96 -0.75 2.33 -14.47
C TRP A 96 -0.69 3.34 -15.63
N VAL A 97 0.49 3.81 -15.91
CA VAL A 97 0.87 4.60 -17.09
C VAL A 97 2.20 4.08 -17.60
N SER A 98 2.48 4.29 -18.87
CA SER A 98 3.69 3.76 -19.52
C SER A 98 4.99 4.36 -18.97
N ARG A 99 4.94 5.61 -18.45
CA ARG A 99 6.11 6.32 -17.91
C ARG A 99 5.71 7.26 -16.78
N LEU A 100 6.65 7.50 -15.86
CA LEU A 100 6.47 8.49 -14.79
C LEU A 100 6.46 9.93 -15.30
N GLU A 101 7.33 10.24 -16.27
CA GLU A 101 7.48 11.59 -16.86
C GLU A 101 7.84 12.67 -15.82
N ALA A 102 8.85 12.38 -14.99
CA ALA A 102 9.39 13.37 -14.06
C ALA A 102 9.97 14.58 -14.83
N THR A 103 9.64 15.79 -14.40
CA THR A 103 10.03 17.05 -15.08
C THR A 103 11.32 17.65 -14.56
N GLY A 104 11.72 17.31 -13.34
CA GLY A 104 12.95 17.78 -12.69
C GLY A 104 14.12 16.84 -12.88
N THR A 105 15.21 17.12 -12.16
CA THR A 105 16.41 16.28 -12.12
C THR A 105 16.12 14.96 -11.39
N VAL A 106 16.52 13.85 -11.99
CA VAL A 106 16.27 12.50 -11.42
C VAL A 106 17.57 11.87 -10.94
N ILE A 107 17.64 11.58 -9.65
CA ILE A 107 18.68 10.78 -9.01
C ILE A 107 18.14 9.37 -8.82
N ARG A 108 18.84 8.35 -9.34
CA ARG A 108 18.40 6.96 -9.16
C ARG A 108 19.39 6.15 -8.34
N ILE A 109 18.86 5.46 -7.33
CA ILE A 109 19.59 4.49 -6.52
C ILE A 109 19.06 3.10 -6.89
N ASP A 110 19.92 2.24 -7.42
CA ASP A 110 19.56 0.85 -7.71
C ASP A 110 20.78 -0.07 -7.54
N LEU A 111 20.53 -1.31 -7.13
CA LEU A 111 21.57 -2.31 -7.00
C LEU A 111 22.12 -2.74 -8.38
N LEU A 112 21.28 -2.68 -9.41
CA LEU A 112 21.59 -3.12 -10.76
C LEU A 112 21.75 -1.90 -11.69
N GLU A 113 22.93 -1.72 -12.23
CA GLU A 113 23.24 -0.65 -13.20
C GLU A 113 22.27 -0.68 -14.41
N SER A 114 21.92 -1.88 -14.87
CA SER A 114 20.98 -2.06 -15.99
C SER A 114 19.57 -1.53 -15.74
N GLN A 115 19.19 -1.24 -14.49
CA GLN A 115 17.89 -0.67 -14.14
C GLN A 115 17.90 0.86 -14.08
N ILE A 116 19.08 1.48 -13.92
CA ILE A 116 19.21 2.93 -13.70
C ILE A 116 18.56 3.78 -14.80
N GLN A 117 18.66 3.36 -16.05
CA GLN A 117 18.12 4.12 -17.18
C GLN A 117 16.77 3.61 -17.69
N LYS A 118 16.23 2.56 -17.03
CA LYS A 118 15.00 1.91 -17.49
C LYS A 118 13.76 2.67 -17.03
N ASN A 119 12.78 2.84 -17.92
CA ASN A 119 11.47 3.47 -17.72
C ASN A 119 11.50 4.97 -17.36
N GLN A 120 12.49 5.44 -16.61
CA GLN A 120 12.74 6.83 -16.31
C GLN A 120 14.27 7.06 -16.35
N ARG A 121 14.72 7.99 -17.17
CA ARG A 121 16.13 8.33 -17.27
C ARG A 121 16.63 8.96 -15.97
N ALA A 122 17.84 8.58 -15.56
CA ALA A 122 18.56 9.20 -14.45
C ALA A 122 19.52 10.25 -14.97
N ASP A 123 19.59 11.39 -14.30
CA ASP A 123 20.63 12.39 -14.48
C ASP A 123 21.84 12.07 -13.61
N VAL A 124 21.61 11.54 -12.41
CA VAL A 124 22.65 11.02 -11.51
C VAL A 124 22.35 9.59 -11.12
N ALA A 125 23.33 8.70 -11.30
CA ALA A 125 23.24 7.28 -10.99
C ALA A 125 24.04 6.93 -9.73
N LEU A 126 23.37 6.35 -8.73
CA LEU A 126 23.99 5.82 -7.51
C LEU A 126 23.82 4.31 -7.51
N VAL A 127 24.74 3.60 -8.19
CA VAL A 127 24.69 2.13 -8.28
C VAL A 127 25.22 1.54 -6.98
N GLY A 128 24.34 0.78 -6.28
CA GLY A 128 24.69 0.16 -5.01
C GLY A 128 23.49 -0.22 -4.16
N ASP A 129 23.78 -0.81 -3.02
CA ASP A 129 22.78 -1.12 -2.00
C ASP A 129 22.09 0.16 -1.49
N ALA A 130 20.77 0.11 -1.29
CA ALA A 130 19.96 1.28 -0.94
C ALA A 130 20.37 1.89 0.41
N ALA A 131 20.63 1.08 1.45
CA ALA A 131 21.00 1.60 2.77
C ALA A 131 22.37 2.28 2.71
N VAL A 132 23.33 1.65 2.01
CA VAL A 132 24.68 2.21 1.84
C VAL A 132 24.63 3.53 1.03
N ALA A 133 23.84 3.56 -0.04
CA ALA A 133 23.72 4.74 -0.90
C ALA A 133 23.00 5.88 -0.19
N LEU A 134 21.87 5.60 0.47
CA LEU A 134 21.11 6.60 1.24
C LEU A 134 21.90 7.12 2.44
N GLY A 135 22.67 6.25 3.15
CA GLY A 135 23.53 6.67 4.24
C GLY A 135 24.62 7.62 3.78
N ALA A 136 25.31 7.29 2.67
CA ALA A 136 26.34 8.16 2.08
C ALA A 136 25.75 9.49 1.60
N LEU A 137 24.59 9.45 0.91
CA LEU A 137 23.89 10.63 0.43
C LEU A 137 23.40 11.51 1.59
N GLY A 138 22.81 10.92 2.64
CA GLY A 138 22.35 11.62 3.83
C GLY A 138 23.47 12.35 4.56
N ALA A 139 24.63 11.70 4.72
CA ALA A 139 25.81 12.33 5.31
C ALA A 139 26.31 13.54 4.49
N ALA A 140 26.35 13.41 3.16
CA ALA A 140 26.77 14.47 2.26
C ALA A 140 25.76 15.65 2.26
N VAL A 141 24.46 15.36 2.26
CA VAL A 141 23.38 16.36 2.35
C VAL A 141 23.43 17.09 3.69
N ALA A 142 23.58 16.40 4.80
CA ALA A 142 23.64 17.00 6.15
C ALA A 142 24.81 17.98 6.32
N SER A 143 25.92 17.81 5.56
CA SER A 143 27.02 18.74 5.56
C SER A 143 26.76 20.02 4.74
N ALA A 144 25.79 19.98 3.84
CA ALA A 144 25.49 21.07 2.89
C ALA A 144 24.19 21.84 3.23
N LEU A 145 23.30 21.25 4.00
CA LEU A 145 21.99 21.82 4.34
C LEU A 145 21.92 22.32 5.78
N THR A 146 21.32 23.51 5.95
CA THR A 146 20.81 23.96 7.24
C THR A 146 19.35 23.51 7.35
N ALA A 147 18.96 23.00 8.52
CA ALA A 147 17.57 22.59 8.77
C ALA A 147 16.60 23.76 8.49
N ASP A 148 15.58 23.51 7.67
CA ASP A 148 14.53 24.48 7.33
C ASP A 148 13.16 23.96 7.76
N ALA A 149 12.70 24.42 8.92
CA ALA A 149 11.39 24.06 9.49
C ALA A 149 10.23 24.51 8.56
N ALA A 150 10.39 25.60 7.83
CA ALA A 150 9.37 26.07 6.90
C ALA A 150 9.25 25.15 5.68
N ARG A 151 10.36 24.57 5.22
CA ARG A 151 10.35 23.55 4.14
C ARG A 151 9.61 22.30 4.62
N ALA A 152 9.94 21.79 5.81
CA ALA A 152 9.26 20.62 6.39
C ALA A 152 7.76 20.84 6.55
N ALA A 153 7.34 22.03 7.00
CA ALA A 153 5.92 22.37 7.13
C ALA A 153 5.20 22.40 5.76
N ARG A 154 5.80 23.03 4.74
CA ARG A 154 5.24 23.04 3.38
C ARG A 154 5.12 21.63 2.79
N ALA A 155 6.10 20.76 3.05
CA ALA A 155 6.05 19.36 2.61
C ALA A 155 4.92 18.58 3.30
N ALA A 156 4.73 18.77 4.61
CA ALA A 156 3.63 18.14 5.35
C ALA A 156 2.25 18.62 4.86
N ASP A 157 2.12 19.92 4.53
CA ASP A 157 0.91 20.46 3.93
C ASP A 157 0.62 19.83 2.56
N LEU A 158 1.64 19.76 1.70
CA LEU A 158 1.53 19.08 0.40
C LEU A 158 1.10 17.61 0.54
N VAL A 159 1.68 16.89 1.50
CA VAL A 159 1.31 15.49 1.77
C VAL A 159 -0.16 15.39 2.19
N ARG A 160 -0.62 16.26 3.08
CA ARG A 160 -2.03 16.27 3.52
C ARG A 160 -2.98 16.53 2.35
N GLU A 161 -2.68 17.54 1.53
CA GLU A 161 -3.47 17.88 0.34
C GLU A 161 -3.46 16.74 -0.68
N THR A 162 -2.30 16.13 -0.93
CA THR A 162 -2.16 14.99 -1.83
C THR A 162 -2.97 13.79 -1.36
N ARG A 163 -2.93 13.46 -0.07
CA ARG A 163 -3.74 12.35 0.48
C ARG A 163 -5.24 12.60 0.32
N ALA A 164 -5.68 13.84 0.54
CA ALA A 164 -7.08 14.20 0.30
C ALA A 164 -7.47 14.06 -1.17
N ALA A 165 -6.59 14.48 -2.08
CA ALA A 165 -6.80 14.34 -3.52
C ALA A 165 -6.78 12.87 -3.98
N VAL A 166 -5.88 12.05 -3.43
CA VAL A 166 -5.81 10.59 -3.66
C VAL A 166 -7.12 9.92 -3.23
N ARG A 167 -7.64 10.26 -2.04
CA ARG A 167 -8.92 9.75 -1.57
C ARG A 167 -10.07 10.15 -2.50
N ALA A 168 -10.12 11.42 -2.91
CA ALA A 168 -11.15 11.92 -3.81
C ALA A 168 -11.08 11.24 -5.18
N GLU A 169 -9.89 11.04 -5.75
CA GLU A 169 -9.68 10.32 -7.00
C GLU A 169 -10.10 8.85 -6.87
N SER A 170 -9.71 8.17 -5.79
CA SER A 170 -10.10 6.79 -5.51
C SER A 170 -11.63 6.65 -5.40
N ALA A 171 -12.29 7.53 -4.67
CA ALA A 171 -13.75 7.54 -4.55
C ALA A 171 -14.45 7.90 -5.88
N GLY A 172 -13.83 8.74 -6.71
CA GLY A 172 -14.32 9.04 -8.06
C GLY A 172 -14.24 7.84 -9.01
N LEU A 173 -13.25 6.98 -8.83
CA LEU A 173 -13.09 5.73 -9.59
C LEU A 173 -14.02 4.63 -9.06
N SER A 174 -14.12 4.48 -7.76
CA SER A 174 -15.03 3.52 -7.11
C SER A 174 -15.35 3.94 -5.66
N ALA A 175 -16.46 4.64 -5.46
CA ALA A 175 -16.91 5.03 -4.13
C ALA A 175 -17.13 3.80 -3.22
N VAL A 176 -17.82 2.77 -3.74
CA VAL A 176 -18.11 1.53 -3.00
C VAL A 176 -16.84 0.87 -2.47
N ASN A 177 -15.83 0.67 -3.32
CA ASN A 177 -14.58 0.04 -2.86
C ASN A 177 -13.78 0.95 -1.92
N THR A 178 -13.83 2.27 -2.09
CA THR A 178 -13.13 3.21 -1.21
C THR A 178 -13.76 3.20 0.19
N GLU A 179 -15.07 3.34 0.29
CA GLU A 179 -15.80 3.33 1.57
C GLU A 179 -15.68 1.98 2.29
N LEU A 180 -15.82 0.89 1.55
CA LEU A 180 -15.66 -0.45 2.10
C LEU A 180 -14.23 -0.69 2.63
N ALA A 181 -13.22 -0.25 1.88
CA ALA A 181 -11.82 -0.37 2.31
C ALA A 181 -11.52 0.51 3.54
N GLU A 182 -12.14 1.69 3.66
CA GLU A 182 -12.05 2.52 4.86
C GLU A 182 -12.69 1.82 6.07
N ALA A 183 -13.85 1.17 5.89
CA ALA A 183 -14.48 0.38 6.94
C ALA A 183 -13.63 -0.82 7.38
N ILE A 184 -13.05 -1.54 6.41
CA ILE A 184 -12.12 -2.65 6.69
C ILE A 184 -10.88 -2.14 7.43
N ALA A 185 -10.23 -1.09 6.93
CA ALA A 185 -9.04 -0.52 7.56
C ALA A 185 -9.28 -0.04 9.00
N ALA A 186 -10.47 0.53 9.26
CA ALA A 186 -10.86 0.97 10.61
C ALA A 186 -11.11 -0.19 11.57
N ALA A 187 -11.50 -1.37 11.07
CA ALA A 187 -11.75 -2.56 11.88
C ALA A 187 -10.46 -3.34 12.21
N LEU A 188 -9.42 -3.22 11.39
CA LEU A 188 -8.18 -3.98 11.54
C LEU A 188 -7.31 -3.49 12.71
N PRO A 189 -6.59 -4.39 13.41
CA PRO A 189 -5.56 -3.99 14.36
C PRO A 189 -4.45 -3.19 13.68
N ALA A 190 -3.91 -2.19 14.37
CA ALA A 190 -2.90 -1.28 13.82
C ALA A 190 -1.58 -1.98 13.43
N ASP A 191 -1.24 -3.06 14.10
CA ASP A 191 -0.05 -3.89 13.88
C ASP A 191 -0.30 -5.10 12.97
N ALA A 192 -1.51 -5.22 12.39
CA ALA A 192 -1.85 -6.34 11.52
C ALA A 192 -0.96 -6.39 10.27
N ILE A 193 -0.64 -7.62 9.85
CA ILE A 193 -0.16 -7.88 8.49
C ILE A 193 -1.39 -8.22 7.64
N VAL A 194 -1.60 -7.45 6.59
CA VAL A 194 -2.79 -7.55 5.73
C VAL A 194 -2.36 -7.94 4.32
N ALA A 195 -2.34 -9.22 4.03
CA ALA A 195 -2.16 -9.70 2.68
C ALA A 195 -3.39 -9.36 1.82
N THR A 196 -3.20 -9.15 0.55
CA THR A 196 -4.33 -8.94 -0.37
C THR A 196 -4.09 -9.63 -1.70
N ASP A 197 -5.17 -9.81 -2.43
CA ASP A 197 -5.19 -10.46 -3.74
C ASP A 197 -5.55 -9.46 -4.84
N SER A 198 -5.34 -9.85 -6.08
CA SER A 198 -5.77 -9.10 -7.25
C SER A 198 -7.30 -9.06 -7.30
N SER A 199 -7.89 -7.94 -6.90
CA SER A 199 -9.34 -7.76 -6.79
C SER A 199 -9.69 -6.27 -6.77
N GLN A 200 -10.93 -5.93 -7.08
CA GLN A 200 -11.37 -4.54 -7.08
C GLN A 200 -11.26 -3.89 -5.69
N ILE A 201 -11.55 -4.63 -4.62
CA ILE A 201 -11.36 -4.11 -3.25
C ILE A 201 -9.90 -3.74 -2.97
N ALA A 202 -8.93 -4.47 -3.54
CA ALA A 202 -7.53 -4.12 -3.43
C ALA A 202 -7.18 -2.89 -4.27
N TYR A 203 -7.53 -2.90 -5.57
CA TYR A 203 -7.12 -1.87 -6.52
C TYR A 203 -7.71 -0.51 -6.24
N TRP A 204 -9.03 -0.46 -6.04
CA TRP A 204 -9.80 0.76 -5.93
C TRP A 204 -10.01 1.21 -4.49
N GLY A 205 -9.62 0.37 -3.53
CA GLY A 205 -9.82 0.66 -2.11
C GLY A 205 -8.57 0.45 -1.27
N LEU A 206 -8.34 -0.77 -0.80
CA LEU A 206 -7.44 -1.10 0.31
C LEU A 206 -6.00 -0.60 0.13
N LEU A 207 -5.42 -0.76 -1.08
CA LEU A 207 -4.04 -0.36 -1.34
C LEU A 207 -3.84 1.17 -1.32
N ASN A 208 -4.93 1.95 -1.43
CA ASN A 208 -4.91 3.40 -1.37
C ASN A 208 -5.27 3.94 0.03
N THR A 209 -6.06 3.18 0.82
CA THR A 209 -6.64 3.64 2.08
C THR A 209 -5.97 3.04 3.33
N LEU A 210 -5.52 1.78 3.26
CA LEU A 210 -4.85 1.13 4.38
C LEU A 210 -3.53 1.82 4.69
N THR A 211 -3.36 2.28 5.93
CA THR A 211 -2.11 2.83 6.47
C THR A 211 -1.36 1.77 7.24
N VAL A 212 -0.05 1.65 7.01
CA VAL A 212 0.82 0.71 7.72
C VAL A 212 2.07 1.40 8.24
N ALA A 213 2.56 0.96 9.41
CA ALA A 213 3.73 1.55 10.06
C ALA A 213 5.06 0.95 9.59
N GLU A 214 5.04 -0.28 9.05
CA GLU A 214 6.25 -1.04 8.73
C GLU A 214 6.19 -1.66 7.34
N ALA A 215 7.36 -1.75 6.69
CA ALA A 215 7.50 -2.49 5.45
C ALA A 215 7.12 -3.98 5.63
N ASN A 216 6.66 -4.61 4.55
CA ASN A 216 6.17 -5.98 4.52
C ASN A 216 4.87 -6.23 5.31
N SER A 217 4.16 -5.18 5.73
CA SER A 217 2.85 -5.31 6.39
C SER A 217 1.69 -5.50 5.42
N THR A 218 1.93 -5.34 4.10
CA THR A 218 0.89 -5.56 3.08
C THR A 218 1.46 -6.40 1.93
N PRO A 219 1.57 -7.74 2.12
CA PRO A 219 1.97 -8.64 1.05
C PRO A 219 0.97 -8.58 -0.11
N TYR A 220 1.46 -8.26 -1.30
CA TYR A 220 0.68 -8.18 -2.53
C TYR A 220 1.56 -8.48 -3.75
N MET A 221 1.05 -9.22 -4.72
CA MET A 221 1.77 -9.56 -5.95
C MET A 221 1.55 -8.48 -7.03
N ALA A 222 2.17 -7.31 -6.84
CA ALA A 222 1.99 -6.13 -7.68
C ALA A 222 2.41 -6.32 -9.15
N THR A 223 3.43 -7.14 -9.40
CA THR A 223 4.07 -7.21 -10.73
C THR A 223 3.45 -8.23 -11.68
N TYR A 224 2.81 -9.28 -11.17
CA TYR A 224 2.23 -10.36 -11.96
C TYR A 224 0.70 -10.48 -11.79
N ALA A 225 0.16 -9.93 -10.69
CA ALA A 225 -1.27 -9.92 -10.37
C ALA A 225 -1.89 -11.34 -10.33
N THR A 226 -1.15 -12.31 -9.79
CA THR A 226 -1.62 -13.71 -9.65
C THR A 226 -2.80 -13.76 -8.68
N LEU A 227 -3.92 -14.33 -9.13
CA LEU A 227 -5.04 -14.67 -8.26
C LEU A 227 -4.68 -15.83 -7.32
N GLY A 228 -5.20 -15.80 -6.10
CA GLY A 228 -4.92 -16.81 -5.08
C GLY A 228 -3.62 -16.60 -4.31
N TYR A 229 -2.95 -15.47 -4.46
CA TYR A 229 -1.73 -15.13 -3.72
C TYR A 229 -2.01 -14.79 -2.25
N GLY A 230 -3.14 -14.13 -1.97
CA GLY A 230 -3.41 -13.49 -0.69
C GLY A 230 -3.42 -14.46 0.49
N LEU A 231 -4.14 -15.58 0.41
CA LEU A 231 -4.26 -16.53 1.52
C LEU A 231 -2.93 -17.23 1.87
N PRO A 232 -2.17 -17.81 0.91
CA PRO A 232 -0.84 -18.33 1.22
C PRO A 232 0.13 -17.28 1.76
N ALA A 233 0.03 -16.04 1.31
CA ALA A 233 0.86 -14.95 1.80
C ALA A 233 0.50 -14.56 3.25
N ALA A 234 -0.78 -14.57 3.61
CA ALA A 234 -1.21 -14.34 5.00
C ALA A 234 -0.69 -15.46 5.92
N LEU A 235 -0.80 -16.72 5.52
CA LEU A 235 -0.26 -17.86 6.28
C LEU A 235 1.27 -17.72 6.43
N GLY A 236 1.99 -17.44 5.35
CA GLY A 236 3.44 -17.23 5.40
C GLY A 236 3.84 -16.05 6.31
N SER A 237 3.04 -14.98 6.31
CA SER A 237 3.24 -13.84 7.19
C SER A 237 3.03 -14.18 8.66
N ARG A 238 2.01 -14.98 8.96
CA ARG A 238 1.74 -15.47 10.31
C ARG A 238 2.90 -16.30 10.86
N ILE A 239 3.44 -17.20 10.02
CA ILE A 239 4.59 -18.03 10.39
C ILE A 239 5.85 -17.16 10.60
N ALA A 240 6.08 -16.17 9.74
CA ALA A 240 7.25 -15.30 9.81
C ALA A 240 7.20 -14.29 10.97
N ALA A 241 5.99 -13.85 11.36
CA ALA A 241 5.75 -12.85 12.41
C ALA A 241 4.62 -13.30 13.36
N PRO A 242 4.84 -14.34 14.18
CA PRO A 242 3.78 -14.98 14.98
C PRO A 242 3.19 -14.09 16.08
N HIS A 243 3.82 -12.96 16.37
CA HIS A 243 3.35 -11.95 17.33
C HIS A 243 2.39 -10.92 16.71
N ARG A 244 2.22 -10.91 15.39
CA ARG A 244 1.35 -9.96 14.68
C ARG A 244 0.10 -10.68 14.13
N PRO A 245 -1.08 -10.06 14.25
CA PRO A 245 -2.30 -10.59 13.63
C PRO A 245 -2.14 -10.67 12.10
N SER A 246 -2.59 -11.77 11.51
CA SER A 246 -2.51 -11.99 10.06
C SER A 246 -3.89 -12.04 9.43
N PHE A 247 -4.10 -11.17 8.45
CA PHE A 247 -5.33 -11.05 7.68
C PHE A 247 -5.05 -11.24 6.20
N VAL A 248 -6.07 -11.72 5.49
CA VAL A 248 -6.16 -11.55 4.05
C VAL A 248 -7.46 -10.84 3.70
N VAL A 249 -7.37 -9.80 2.87
CA VAL A 249 -8.54 -9.15 2.27
C VAL A 249 -8.53 -9.48 0.78
N THR A 250 -9.55 -10.18 0.32
CA THR A 250 -9.57 -10.74 -1.04
C THR A 250 -10.96 -10.62 -1.65
N GLY A 251 -11.03 -10.64 -2.99
CA GLY A 251 -12.29 -10.82 -3.70
C GLY A 251 -12.71 -12.30 -3.75
N ASP A 252 -14.01 -12.54 -3.93
CA ASP A 252 -14.60 -13.86 -4.09
C ASP A 252 -13.94 -14.68 -5.23
N GLY A 253 -13.80 -14.07 -6.41
CA GLY A 253 -13.16 -14.71 -7.56
C GLY A 253 -11.70 -15.06 -7.31
N ALA A 254 -10.96 -14.23 -6.59
CA ALA A 254 -9.55 -14.49 -6.26
C ALA A 254 -9.42 -15.61 -5.22
N LEU A 255 -10.29 -15.63 -4.20
CA LEU A 255 -10.28 -16.67 -3.16
C LEU A 255 -10.54 -18.07 -3.74
N MET A 256 -11.34 -18.18 -4.81
CA MET A 256 -11.58 -19.47 -5.50
C MET A 256 -10.29 -20.17 -5.98
N PHE A 257 -9.20 -19.41 -6.21
CA PHE A 257 -7.91 -19.99 -6.63
C PHE A 257 -7.07 -20.53 -5.46
N SER A 258 -7.43 -20.20 -4.22
CA SER A 258 -6.62 -20.58 -3.05
C SER A 258 -7.43 -21.09 -1.85
N MET A 259 -8.75 -21.20 -1.93
CA MET A 259 -9.55 -21.67 -0.80
C MET A 259 -9.20 -23.12 -0.35
N ASN A 260 -8.58 -23.91 -1.23
CA ASN A 260 -8.01 -25.21 -0.89
C ASN A 260 -6.94 -25.09 0.22
N GLU A 261 -6.24 -23.95 0.31
CA GLU A 261 -5.23 -23.67 1.33
C GLU A 261 -5.84 -23.43 2.74
N PHE A 262 -7.16 -23.38 2.87
CA PHE A 262 -7.80 -23.42 4.20
C PHE A 262 -7.35 -24.65 4.98
N ILE A 263 -7.18 -25.81 4.30
CA ILE A 263 -6.68 -27.01 4.94
C ILE A 263 -5.25 -26.84 5.44
N THR A 264 -4.40 -26.09 4.70
CA THR A 264 -3.02 -25.80 5.11
C THR A 264 -2.99 -24.94 6.37
N VAL A 265 -3.87 -23.93 6.48
CA VAL A 265 -4.01 -23.12 7.71
C VAL A 265 -4.39 -24.00 8.90
N ILE A 266 -5.35 -24.91 8.73
CA ILE A 266 -5.80 -25.85 9.76
C ILE A 266 -4.69 -26.82 10.18
N GLU A 267 -3.98 -27.41 9.20
CA GLU A 267 -2.87 -28.35 9.46
C GLU A 267 -1.70 -27.68 10.19
N GLN A 268 -1.38 -26.43 9.82
CA GLN A 268 -0.33 -25.66 10.49
C GLN A 268 -0.77 -25.09 11.84
N ARG A 269 -2.07 -25.13 12.17
CA ARG A 269 -2.67 -24.58 13.41
C ARG A 269 -2.36 -23.11 13.59
N GLU A 270 -2.37 -22.35 12.51
CA GLU A 270 -2.07 -20.93 12.52
C GLU A 270 -3.34 -20.08 12.52
N ASP A 271 -3.22 -18.88 13.08
CA ASP A 271 -4.31 -17.91 13.17
C ASP A 271 -4.32 -17.03 11.92
N VAL A 272 -5.26 -17.23 11.03
CA VAL A 272 -5.46 -16.43 9.81
C VAL A 272 -6.91 -16.03 9.69
N THR A 273 -7.17 -14.73 9.57
CA THR A 273 -8.51 -14.21 9.33
C THR A 273 -8.66 -13.80 7.86
N VAL A 274 -9.63 -14.38 7.18
CA VAL A 274 -9.99 -14.11 5.79
C VAL A 274 -11.17 -13.15 5.76
N ILE A 275 -11.02 -12.00 5.14
CA ILE A 275 -12.13 -11.08 4.82
C ILE A 275 -12.36 -11.20 3.31
N VAL A 276 -13.43 -11.90 2.94
CA VAL A 276 -13.82 -12.04 1.54
C VAL A 276 -14.87 -10.99 1.18
N VAL A 277 -14.54 -10.20 0.16
CA VAL A 277 -15.45 -9.20 -0.43
C VAL A 277 -16.04 -9.81 -1.70
N ASP A 278 -17.31 -10.16 -1.60
CA ASP A 278 -18.07 -10.81 -2.66
C ASP A 278 -18.78 -9.75 -3.52
N ASN A 279 -18.37 -9.63 -4.77
CA ASN A 279 -18.99 -8.78 -5.78
C ASN A 279 -19.59 -9.60 -6.95
N GLY A 280 -19.70 -10.90 -6.81
CA GLY A 280 -20.35 -11.81 -7.74
C GLY A 280 -19.46 -12.35 -8.84
N GLY A 281 -18.11 -12.28 -8.71
CA GLY A 281 -17.19 -12.89 -9.67
C GLY A 281 -15.98 -12.05 -10.07
N TYR A 282 -15.61 -12.11 -11.34
CA TYR A 282 -14.44 -11.41 -11.90
C TYR A 282 -14.84 -10.00 -12.39
N ALA A 283 -15.29 -9.15 -11.47
CA ALA A 283 -15.88 -7.86 -11.80
C ALA A 283 -14.92 -6.91 -12.57
N GLU A 284 -13.61 -6.99 -12.32
CA GLU A 284 -12.61 -6.21 -13.07
C GLU A 284 -12.54 -6.67 -14.54
N ILE A 285 -12.53 -7.98 -14.78
CA ILE A 285 -12.51 -8.52 -16.15
C ILE A 285 -13.82 -8.19 -16.85
N LYS A 286 -14.96 -8.33 -16.15
CA LYS A 286 -16.27 -7.96 -16.68
C LYS A 286 -16.32 -6.50 -17.13
N GLN A 287 -15.76 -5.58 -16.35
CA GLN A 287 -15.70 -4.17 -16.71
C GLN A 287 -14.81 -3.96 -17.95
N ASN A 288 -13.64 -4.60 -17.99
CA ASN A 288 -12.73 -4.51 -19.14
C ASN A 288 -13.37 -5.06 -20.44
N GLU A 289 -14.15 -6.15 -20.36
CA GLU A 289 -14.91 -6.67 -21.51
C GLU A 289 -15.95 -5.67 -21.98
N LEU A 290 -16.72 -5.07 -21.07
CA LEU A 290 -17.72 -4.04 -21.39
C LEU A 290 -17.09 -2.81 -22.04
N ASP A 291 -15.98 -2.32 -21.50
CA ASP A 291 -15.25 -1.16 -22.02
C ASP A 291 -14.67 -1.43 -23.42
N ALA A 292 -14.33 -2.67 -23.71
CA ALA A 292 -13.90 -3.11 -25.02
C ALA A 292 -15.06 -3.43 -26.00
N GLY A 293 -16.31 -3.29 -25.55
CA GLY A 293 -17.50 -3.61 -26.35
C GLY A 293 -17.74 -5.12 -26.53
N ILE A 294 -17.15 -5.94 -25.65
CA ILE A 294 -17.29 -7.40 -25.66
C ILE A 294 -18.40 -7.77 -24.67
N ALA A 295 -19.29 -8.66 -25.09
CA ALA A 295 -20.31 -9.20 -24.18
C ALA A 295 -19.62 -10.07 -23.10
N PRO A 296 -19.87 -9.81 -21.79
CA PRO A 296 -19.22 -10.53 -20.73
C PRO A 296 -19.47 -12.05 -20.76
N VAL A 297 -18.41 -12.85 -20.64
CA VAL A 297 -18.48 -14.33 -20.67
C VAL A 297 -17.62 -14.94 -19.59
N GLY A 298 -18.23 -15.79 -18.74
CA GLY A 298 -17.50 -16.56 -17.71
C GLY A 298 -17.01 -15.72 -16.53
N VAL A 299 -17.53 -14.52 -16.35
CA VAL A 299 -17.09 -13.56 -15.32
C VAL A 299 -18.06 -13.43 -14.15
N ASP A 300 -19.32 -13.81 -14.33
CA ASP A 300 -20.31 -13.91 -13.26
C ASP A 300 -20.22 -15.30 -12.63
N LEU A 301 -19.98 -15.37 -11.33
CA LEU A 301 -19.80 -16.62 -10.60
C LEU A 301 -20.97 -16.86 -9.64
N VAL A 302 -21.40 -18.13 -9.57
CA VAL A 302 -22.30 -18.56 -8.48
C VAL A 302 -21.50 -18.54 -7.18
N GLN A 303 -21.97 -17.78 -6.22
CA GLN A 303 -21.30 -17.65 -4.93
C GLN A 303 -21.71 -18.78 -3.97
N PRO A 304 -20.75 -19.41 -3.28
CA PRO A 304 -21.06 -20.35 -2.20
C PRO A 304 -21.46 -19.60 -0.94
N ASP A 305 -22.01 -20.31 0.03
CA ASP A 305 -22.02 -19.83 1.41
C ASP A 305 -20.60 -19.88 1.98
N TRP A 306 -19.88 -18.76 1.92
CA TRP A 306 -18.49 -18.65 2.33
C TRP A 306 -18.28 -19.02 3.82
N ALA A 307 -19.25 -18.70 4.70
CA ALA A 307 -19.17 -19.06 6.09
C ALA A 307 -19.28 -20.59 6.29
N ALA A 308 -20.18 -21.23 5.55
CA ALA A 308 -20.29 -22.68 5.55
C ALA A 308 -19.06 -23.37 4.94
N VAL A 309 -18.45 -22.79 3.90
CA VAL A 309 -17.19 -23.29 3.32
C VAL A 309 -16.08 -23.30 4.37
N ALA A 310 -15.84 -22.20 5.07
CA ALA A 310 -14.81 -22.14 6.12
C ALA A 310 -15.06 -23.20 7.21
N THR A 311 -16.31 -23.36 7.63
CA THR A 311 -16.72 -24.37 8.63
C THR A 311 -16.48 -25.80 8.13
N ALA A 312 -16.75 -26.09 6.85
CA ALA A 312 -16.52 -27.40 6.25
C ALA A 312 -15.03 -27.80 6.23
N PHE A 313 -14.11 -26.83 6.17
CA PHE A 313 -12.67 -27.05 6.31
C PHE A 313 -12.20 -27.17 7.77
N GLY A 314 -13.06 -26.92 8.75
CA GLY A 314 -12.73 -26.99 10.18
C GLY A 314 -12.39 -25.64 10.82
N GLY A 315 -12.59 -24.52 10.09
CA GLY A 315 -12.54 -23.17 10.62
C GLY A 315 -13.88 -22.66 11.13
N ALA A 316 -14.02 -21.35 11.24
CA ALA A 316 -15.31 -20.71 11.53
C ALA A 316 -15.55 -19.57 10.52
N GLY A 317 -16.82 -19.30 10.24
CA GLY A 317 -17.18 -18.22 9.32
C GLY A 317 -18.42 -17.47 9.78
N CYS A 318 -18.51 -16.20 9.39
CA CYS A 318 -19.71 -15.37 9.57
C CYS A 318 -19.90 -14.43 8.37
N ARG A 319 -21.13 -13.95 8.21
CA ARG A 319 -21.47 -12.87 7.28
C ARG A 319 -21.75 -11.59 8.09
N VAL A 320 -21.31 -10.46 7.59
CA VAL A 320 -21.50 -9.15 8.22
C VAL A 320 -22.19 -8.20 7.24
N ALA A 321 -23.06 -7.35 7.76
CA ALA A 321 -23.90 -6.45 6.95
C ALA A 321 -23.49 -4.98 7.05
N ASN A 322 -22.63 -4.61 8.01
CA ASN A 322 -22.24 -3.22 8.23
C ASN A 322 -20.87 -3.11 8.94
N ALA A 323 -20.32 -1.88 8.96
CA ALA A 323 -19.03 -1.59 9.55
C ALA A 323 -18.93 -1.96 11.05
N SER A 324 -20.02 -1.83 11.82
CA SER A 324 -20.02 -2.19 13.24
C SER A 324 -19.94 -3.70 13.45
N GLU A 325 -20.67 -4.48 12.68
CA GLU A 325 -20.60 -5.94 12.69
C GLU A 325 -19.22 -6.43 12.23
N LEU A 326 -18.64 -5.77 11.21
CA LEU A 326 -17.29 -6.08 10.74
C LEU A 326 -16.25 -5.90 11.87
N ALA A 327 -16.29 -4.79 12.58
CA ALA A 327 -15.38 -4.52 13.70
C ALA A 327 -15.54 -5.54 14.83
N ALA A 328 -16.78 -5.93 15.15
CA ALA A 328 -17.06 -6.96 16.14
C ALA A 328 -16.53 -8.34 15.68
N ALA A 329 -16.75 -8.70 14.40
CA ALA A 329 -16.30 -9.97 13.82
C ALA A 329 -14.76 -10.06 13.78
N VAL A 330 -14.06 -8.98 13.42
CA VAL A 330 -12.58 -8.92 13.45
C VAL A 330 -12.05 -9.14 14.87
N THR A 331 -12.67 -8.49 15.86
CA THR A 331 -12.31 -8.67 17.27
C THR A 331 -12.54 -10.11 17.74
N ALA A 332 -13.70 -10.69 17.39
CA ALA A 332 -14.05 -12.06 17.73
C ALA A 332 -13.11 -13.09 17.06
N ALA A 333 -12.75 -12.86 15.79
CA ALA A 333 -11.81 -13.69 15.04
C ALA A 333 -10.42 -13.72 15.71
N GLY A 334 -9.92 -12.55 16.12
CA GLY A 334 -8.64 -12.45 16.84
C GLY A 334 -8.63 -13.16 18.19
N ALA A 335 -9.77 -13.20 18.89
CA ALA A 335 -9.91 -13.91 20.16
C ALA A 335 -10.07 -15.44 19.98
N ALA A 336 -10.71 -15.88 18.90
CA ALA A 336 -10.96 -17.29 18.63
C ALA A 336 -9.73 -18.03 18.10
N GLY A 337 -8.90 -17.35 17.30
CA GLY A 337 -7.76 -17.95 16.60
C GLY A 337 -8.16 -18.96 15.51
N GLY A 338 -7.15 -19.63 14.95
CA GLY A 338 -7.36 -20.58 13.86
C GLY A 338 -7.81 -19.89 12.55
N LEU A 339 -8.42 -20.69 11.67
CA LEU A 339 -9.01 -20.18 10.42
C LEU A 339 -10.34 -19.47 10.71
N GLN A 340 -10.43 -18.20 10.46
CA GLN A 340 -11.64 -17.40 10.57
C GLN A 340 -11.98 -16.79 9.21
N LEU A 341 -13.24 -16.77 8.81
CA LEU A 341 -13.70 -16.13 7.59
C LEU A 341 -14.84 -15.15 7.86
N ILE A 342 -14.67 -13.93 7.39
CA ILE A 342 -15.68 -12.86 7.46
C ILE A 342 -16.12 -12.56 6.02
N HIS A 343 -17.39 -12.83 5.73
CA HIS A 343 -17.98 -12.61 4.42
C HIS A 343 -18.67 -11.24 4.37
N ILE A 344 -18.30 -10.43 3.40
CA ILE A 344 -18.92 -9.16 3.04
C ILE A 344 -19.54 -9.30 1.65
N ASP A 345 -20.85 -9.21 1.57
CA ASP A 345 -21.55 -9.06 0.31
C ASP A 345 -21.55 -7.56 -0.06
N GLN A 346 -20.77 -7.19 -1.07
CA GLN A 346 -20.53 -5.81 -1.46
C GLN A 346 -21.83 -5.07 -1.85
N ALA A 347 -22.81 -5.79 -2.41
CA ALA A 347 -24.07 -5.18 -2.86
C ALA A 347 -24.99 -4.73 -1.72
N THR A 348 -24.86 -5.35 -0.55
CA THR A 348 -25.76 -5.15 0.61
C THR A 348 -25.08 -4.60 1.85
N PHE A 349 -23.74 -4.48 1.85
CA PHE A 349 -22.98 -4.02 3.00
C PHE A 349 -23.09 -2.51 3.19
N ASP A 350 -23.41 -2.07 4.41
CA ASP A 350 -23.38 -0.66 4.82
C ASP A 350 -21.97 -0.31 5.38
N ALA A 351 -21.21 0.39 4.59
CA ALA A 351 -19.86 0.82 4.92
C ALA A 351 -19.79 2.07 5.81
N ALA A 352 -20.94 2.69 6.15
CA ALA A 352 -20.95 3.88 6.98
C ALA A 352 -20.28 3.63 8.34
N LEU A 353 -19.20 4.35 8.60
CA LEU A 353 -18.48 4.25 9.87
C LEU A 353 -19.33 4.86 11.00
N PRO A 354 -19.36 4.23 12.19
CA PRO A 354 -20.04 4.81 13.34
C PRO A 354 -19.49 6.22 13.61
N ILE A 355 -20.36 7.20 13.76
CA ILE A 355 -19.94 8.54 14.19
C ILE A 355 -19.28 8.38 15.55
N LYS A 356 -17.98 8.63 15.66
CA LYS A 356 -17.33 8.75 16.97
C LYS A 356 -18.00 9.90 17.70
N ALA A 357 -18.70 9.60 18.79
CA ALA A 357 -19.18 10.66 19.69
C ALA A 357 -17.94 11.48 20.12
N ALA A 358 -17.97 12.78 19.81
CA ALA A 358 -16.89 13.68 20.23
C ALA A 358 -16.71 13.52 21.74
N THR A 359 -15.55 13.06 22.16
CA THR A 359 -15.23 13.01 23.59
C THR A 359 -14.99 14.44 24.08
N THR A 360 -15.29 14.70 25.33
CA THR A 360 -15.13 16.04 25.96
C THR A 360 -13.69 16.58 25.79
N ALA A 361 -12.70 15.70 25.57
CA ALA A 361 -11.31 16.04 25.27
C ALA A 361 -11.12 16.67 23.88
N ASP A 362 -11.94 16.28 22.88
CA ASP A 362 -11.87 16.83 21.52
C ASP A 362 -12.43 18.25 21.41
N ILE A 363 -13.29 18.64 22.38
CA ILE A 363 -13.92 19.96 22.46
C ILE A 363 -12.99 20.98 23.12
N THR A 364 -12.07 20.53 23.98
CA THR A 364 -11.14 21.41 24.70
C THR A 364 -9.80 21.66 23.98
N ALA A 365 -9.49 20.93 22.94
CA ALA A 365 -8.28 21.11 22.12
C ALA A 365 -8.42 22.19 21.02
N GLY A 366 -9.60 22.78 20.85
CA GLY A 366 -9.92 23.81 19.85
C GLY A 366 -10.36 25.17 20.44
N ALA A 367 -10.11 25.43 21.74
CA ALA A 367 -10.40 26.70 22.40
C ALA A 367 -9.11 27.47 22.74
#